data_731824914122867debe19a2c844a4e68
#
_entry.id   731824914122867debe19a2c844a4e68
#
_cell.length_a   1.000
_cell.length_b   1.000
_cell.length_c   1.000
_cell.angle_alpha   90.00
_cell.angle_beta   90.00
_cell.angle_gamma   90.00
#
_symmetry.space_group_name_H-M   'P 1'
#
loop_
_entity.id
_entity.type
_entity.pdbx_description
1 polymer ?
#
loop_
_entity_poly.entity_id
_entity_poly.type
_entity_poly.pdbx_seq_one_letter_code
_entity_poly.pdbx_strand_id
1 'polypeptide(L)'
;MLQRQARVAGAPVFVVQHDGAPGHRLARGSQGWEIRREVAPIRGDIVINKTHSDAFYQTDFTAQLEMRGVTHLIVTGHKSQYCVDITVRRAVELGYVVTLVADGHGTCDEGVLRHDQITAHQNILLGKIYDRETQLTVKTTK
;
A
#
# COMPACT_ATOMS: atom_id res chain seq x y z
N MET A 1 10.02 12.78 -1.27
CA MET A 1 9.37 11.53 -1.72
C MET A 1 9.80 10.40 -0.80
N LEU A 2 8.86 9.74 -0.15
CA LEU A 2 9.08 8.75 0.93
C LEU A 2 10.01 7.60 0.56
N GLN A 3 9.86 7.00 -0.64
CA GLN A 3 10.75 5.91 -1.08
C GLN A 3 12.23 6.31 -1.06
N ARG A 4 12.55 7.55 -1.46
CA ARG A 4 13.93 8.05 -1.41
C ARG A 4 14.42 8.17 0.04
N GLN A 5 13.57 8.67 0.93
CA GLN A 5 13.90 8.78 2.37
C GLN A 5 14.12 7.39 2.99
N ALA A 6 13.24 6.43 2.67
CA ALA A 6 13.39 5.04 3.12
C ALA A 6 14.72 4.43 2.67
N ARG A 7 15.08 4.59 1.39
CA ARG A 7 16.36 4.09 0.86
C ARG A 7 17.58 4.75 1.53
N VAL A 8 17.53 6.06 1.75
CA VAL A 8 18.61 6.78 2.46
C VAL A 8 18.74 6.29 3.90
N ALA A 9 17.63 5.96 4.54
CA ALA A 9 17.60 5.40 5.91
C ALA A 9 17.95 3.89 5.97
N GLY A 10 18.22 3.25 4.82
CA GLY A 10 18.50 1.81 4.77
C GLY A 10 17.28 0.91 4.98
N ALA A 11 16.07 1.48 4.97
CA ALA A 11 14.84 0.71 5.08
C ALA A 11 14.50 0.04 3.73
N PRO A 12 14.04 -1.22 3.73
CA PRO A 12 13.64 -1.90 2.51
C PRO A 12 12.41 -1.23 1.88
N VAL A 13 12.43 -1.10 0.56
CA VAL A 13 11.30 -0.57 -0.21
C VAL A 13 10.64 -1.72 -0.97
N PHE A 14 9.35 -1.91 -0.72
CA PHE A 14 8.51 -2.87 -1.42
C PHE A 14 7.59 -2.13 -2.40
N VAL A 15 7.61 -2.54 -3.65
CA VAL A 15 6.72 -2.03 -4.69
C VAL A 15 5.71 -3.12 -5.02
N VAL A 16 4.47 -2.91 -4.57
CA VAL A 16 3.38 -3.89 -4.78
C VAL A 16 2.65 -3.55 -6.07
N GLN A 17 2.67 -4.48 -7.02
CA GLN A 17 2.06 -4.33 -8.34
C GLN A 17 0.91 -5.30 -8.54
N HIS A 18 -0.23 -4.80 -9.01
CA HIS A 18 -1.40 -5.62 -9.29
C HIS A 18 -1.34 -6.17 -10.72
N ASP A 19 -1.41 -7.48 -10.85
CA ASP A 19 -1.55 -8.20 -12.12
C ASP A 19 -3.04 -8.48 -12.37
N GLY A 20 -3.66 -7.70 -13.23
CA GLY A 20 -5.05 -7.92 -13.65
C GLY A 20 -5.20 -9.14 -14.55
N ALA A 21 -6.42 -9.69 -14.58
CA ALA A 21 -6.77 -10.79 -15.47
C ALA A 21 -6.59 -10.40 -16.96
N PRO A 22 -6.45 -11.37 -17.86
CA PRO A 22 -6.40 -11.10 -19.31
C PRO A 22 -7.59 -10.22 -19.77
N GLY A 23 -7.29 -9.16 -20.52
CA GLY A 23 -8.29 -8.19 -20.96
C GLY A 23 -8.62 -7.07 -19.95
N HIS A 24 -8.16 -7.18 -18.72
CA HIS A 24 -8.30 -6.10 -17.75
C HIS A 24 -7.31 -4.96 -18.04
N ARG A 25 -7.68 -3.71 -17.71
CA ARG A 25 -6.80 -2.53 -17.94
C ARG A 25 -5.45 -2.61 -17.23
N LEU A 26 -5.34 -3.45 -16.19
CA LEU A 26 -4.11 -3.74 -15.45
C LEU A 26 -3.53 -5.12 -15.80
N ALA A 27 -3.93 -5.70 -16.95
CA ALA A 27 -3.33 -6.95 -17.40
C ALA A 27 -1.83 -6.74 -17.63
N ARG A 28 -1.02 -7.73 -17.25
CA ARG A 28 0.44 -7.67 -17.41
C ARG A 28 0.83 -7.27 -18.85
N GLY A 29 1.69 -6.27 -18.99
CA GLY A 29 2.14 -5.71 -20.26
C GLY A 29 1.22 -4.65 -20.86
N SER A 30 0.08 -4.33 -20.23
CA SER A 30 -0.75 -3.20 -20.65
C SER A 30 -0.18 -1.86 -20.14
N GLN A 31 -0.53 -0.77 -20.80
CA GLN A 31 -0.13 0.57 -20.35
C GLN A 31 -0.59 0.89 -18.91
N GLY A 32 -1.79 0.42 -18.53
CA GLY A 32 -2.30 0.62 -17.16
C GLY A 32 -1.59 -0.20 -16.10
N TRP A 33 -0.90 -1.27 -16.49
CA TRP A 33 -0.10 -2.13 -15.61
C TRP A 33 1.27 -1.53 -15.31
N GLU A 34 1.81 -0.70 -16.21
CA GLU A 34 3.13 -0.11 -16.03
C GLU A 34 3.21 0.72 -14.74
N ILE A 35 4.25 0.49 -13.96
CA ILE A 35 4.50 1.29 -12.76
C ILE A 35 4.95 2.68 -13.18
N ARG A 36 4.30 3.69 -12.64
CA ARG A 36 4.63 5.09 -12.91
C ARG A 36 6.10 5.37 -12.61
N ARG A 37 6.76 6.11 -13.48
CA ARG A 37 8.19 6.43 -13.42
C ARG A 37 8.60 7.02 -12.06
N GLU A 38 7.73 7.85 -11.46
CA GLU A 38 7.98 8.56 -10.20
C GLU A 38 8.10 7.61 -9.00
N VAL A 39 7.52 6.42 -9.10
CA VAL A 39 7.49 5.40 -8.04
C VAL A 39 8.05 4.05 -8.50
N ALA A 40 8.66 4.03 -9.68
CA ALA A 40 9.23 2.81 -10.22
C ALA A 40 10.33 2.24 -9.29
N PRO A 41 10.41 0.91 -9.18
CA PRO A 41 11.45 0.27 -8.39
C PRO A 41 12.83 0.54 -8.99
N ILE A 42 13.83 0.68 -8.12
CA ILE A 42 15.23 0.74 -8.50
C ILE A 42 15.96 -0.53 -8.02
N ARG A 43 17.22 -0.68 -8.40
CA ARG A 43 18.05 -1.79 -7.93
C ARG A 43 18.08 -1.82 -6.39
N GLY A 44 17.70 -2.96 -5.82
CA GLY A 44 17.60 -3.18 -4.37
C GLY A 44 16.19 -3.11 -3.80
N ASP A 45 15.23 -2.56 -4.54
CA ASP A 45 13.83 -2.64 -4.14
C ASP A 45 13.25 -4.02 -4.42
N ILE A 46 12.20 -4.38 -3.68
CA ILE A 46 11.52 -5.66 -3.81
C ILE A 46 10.18 -5.44 -4.50
N VAL A 47 9.94 -6.14 -5.60
CA VAL A 47 8.64 -6.09 -6.31
C VAL A 47 7.81 -7.27 -5.88
N ILE A 48 6.58 -7.01 -5.42
CA ILE A 48 5.59 -8.01 -5.06
C ILE A 48 4.44 -7.93 -6.07
N ASN A 49 4.28 -8.95 -6.88
CA ASN A 49 3.14 -9.07 -7.79
C ASN A 49 1.97 -9.74 -7.08
N LYS A 50 0.77 -9.20 -7.25
CA LYS A 50 -0.45 -9.73 -6.66
C LYS A 50 -1.62 -9.71 -7.64
N THR A 51 -2.57 -10.62 -7.47
CA THR A 51 -3.79 -10.71 -8.29
C THR A 51 -5.06 -10.32 -7.53
N HIS A 52 -4.96 -10.13 -6.21
CA HIS A 52 -6.06 -9.76 -5.32
C HIS A 52 -5.81 -8.39 -4.68
N SER A 53 -6.80 -7.80 -4.04
CA SER A 53 -6.63 -6.52 -3.34
C SER A 53 -5.68 -6.63 -2.15
N ASP A 54 -5.73 -7.72 -1.41
CA ASP A 54 -4.81 -8.04 -0.32
C ASP A 54 -3.40 -8.34 -0.86
N ALA A 55 -2.41 -7.58 -0.42
CA ALA A 55 -1.02 -7.78 -0.83
C ALA A 55 -0.37 -9.02 -0.21
N PHE A 56 -0.95 -9.56 0.86
CA PHE A 56 -0.46 -10.76 1.53
C PHE A 56 -1.07 -12.06 0.96
N TYR A 57 -2.21 -11.95 0.28
CA TYR A 57 -2.93 -13.12 -0.22
C TYR A 57 -2.28 -13.70 -1.47
N GLN A 58 -1.87 -14.97 -1.38
CA GLN A 58 -1.21 -15.73 -2.46
C GLN A 58 0.02 -15.01 -3.04
N THR A 59 0.82 -14.37 -2.18
CA THR A 59 2.09 -13.74 -2.52
C THR A 59 3.18 -14.21 -1.57
N ASP A 60 4.42 -13.90 -1.89
CA ASP A 60 5.56 -14.13 -1.00
C ASP A 60 5.83 -12.93 -0.05
N PHE A 61 4.91 -11.96 0.02
CA PHE A 61 5.14 -10.70 0.74
C PHE A 61 5.48 -10.93 2.23
N THR A 62 4.73 -11.80 2.93
CA THR A 62 5.03 -12.16 4.33
C THR A 62 6.45 -12.70 4.47
N ALA A 63 6.83 -13.67 3.65
CA ALA A 63 8.16 -14.24 3.69
C ALA A 63 9.28 -13.22 3.42
N GLN A 64 9.04 -12.29 2.49
CA GLN A 64 9.96 -11.21 2.18
C GLN A 64 10.13 -10.20 3.33
N LEU A 65 9.06 -9.92 4.08
CA LEU A 65 9.09 -9.07 5.27
C LEU A 65 9.83 -9.76 6.43
N GLU A 66 9.48 -11.00 6.71
CA GLU A 66 10.09 -11.82 7.77
C GLU A 66 11.60 -12.01 7.57
N MET A 67 12.01 -12.35 6.34
CA MET A 67 13.42 -12.50 5.97
C MET A 67 14.26 -11.25 6.27
N ARG A 68 13.63 -10.07 6.28
CA ARG A 68 14.28 -8.78 6.54
C ARG A 68 14.03 -8.24 7.95
N GLY A 69 13.35 -9.01 8.80
CA GLY A 69 13.01 -8.60 10.16
C GLY A 69 12.10 -7.36 10.22
N VAL A 70 11.27 -7.14 9.19
CA VAL A 70 10.38 -5.99 9.15
C VAL A 70 9.21 -6.21 10.10
N THR A 71 9.01 -5.29 11.02
CA THR A 71 7.90 -5.30 12.00
C THR A 71 6.99 -4.09 11.88
N HIS A 72 7.44 -3.06 11.17
CA HIS A 72 6.69 -1.81 10.96
C HIS A 72 6.60 -1.49 9.47
N LEU A 73 5.39 -1.24 8.98
CA LEU A 73 5.11 -0.89 7.60
C LEU A 73 4.68 0.57 7.49
N ILE A 74 5.31 1.31 6.59
CA ILE A 74 4.83 2.63 6.16
C ILE A 74 4.14 2.43 4.82
N VAL A 75 2.82 2.63 4.79
CA VAL A 75 1.98 2.29 3.64
C VAL A 75 1.55 3.54 2.88
N THR A 76 1.75 3.48 1.58
CA THR A 76 1.24 4.43 0.58
C THR A 76 0.63 3.66 -0.58
N GLY A 77 -0.20 4.30 -1.41
CA GLY A 77 -0.65 3.63 -2.62
C GLY A 77 -2.02 4.00 -3.14
N HIS A 78 -2.56 3.12 -3.97
CA HIS A 78 -3.81 3.29 -4.71
C HIS A 78 -4.48 1.90 -4.93
N LYS A 79 -5.77 1.75 -4.73
CA LYS A 79 -6.82 2.71 -4.33
C LYS A 79 -7.09 2.64 -2.82
N SER A 80 -7.42 3.80 -2.22
CA SER A 80 -7.66 3.97 -0.79
C SER A 80 -8.63 2.95 -0.20
N GLN A 81 -9.84 2.81 -0.80
CA GLN A 81 -10.93 1.95 -0.29
C GLN A 81 -10.81 0.46 -0.68
N TYR A 82 -9.79 0.08 -1.45
CA TYR A 82 -9.57 -1.30 -1.89
C TYR A 82 -8.22 -1.83 -1.45
N CYS A 83 -7.21 -1.75 -2.30
CA CYS A 83 -5.91 -2.37 -2.04
C CYS A 83 -5.23 -1.82 -0.80
N VAL A 84 -5.36 -0.51 -0.53
CA VAL A 84 -4.76 0.13 0.64
C VAL A 84 -5.50 -0.32 1.91
N ASP A 85 -6.83 -0.15 1.97
CA ASP A 85 -7.64 -0.51 3.13
C ASP A 85 -7.47 -1.99 3.50
N ILE A 86 -7.65 -2.88 2.53
CA ILE A 86 -7.58 -4.33 2.75
C ILE A 86 -6.19 -4.77 3.21
N THR A 87 -5.14 -4.25 2.56
CA THR A 87 -3.75 -4.60 2.91
C THR A 87 -3.36 -4.07 4.30
N VAL A 88 -3.76 -2.84 4.64
CA VAL A 88 -3.51 -2.25 5.97
C VAL A 88 -4.17 -3.07 7.07
N ARG A 89 -5.45 -3.42 6.92
CA ARG A 89 -6.16 -4.27 7.89
C ARG A 89 -5.47 -5.63 8.04
N ARG A 90 -5.12 -6.25 6.94
CA ARG A 90 -4.43 -7.54 6.94
C ARG A 90 -3.07 -7.45 7.62
N ALA A 91 -2.31 -6.39 7.38
CA ALA A 91 -1.03 -6.17 8.06
C ALA A 91 -1.17 -6.10 9.58
N VAL A 92 -2.17 -5.34 10.07
CA VAL A 92 -2.46 -5.26 11.52
C VAL A 92 -2.86 -6.61 12.09
N GLU A 93 -3.73 -7.37 11.41
CA GLU A 93 -4.13 -8.73 11.83
C GLU A 93 -2.95 -9.70 11.89
N LEU A 94 -1.95 -9.53 11.03
CA LEU A 94 -0.72 -10.29 11.03
C LEU A 94 0.30 -9.83 12.09
N GLY A 95 -0.02 -8.80 12.87
CA GLY A 95 0.81 -8.29 13.97
C GLY A 95 1.82 -7.21 13.59
N TYR A 96 1.77 -6.67 12.37
CA TYR A 96 2.62 -5.55 11.99
C TYR A 96 2.14 -4.24 12.61
N VAL A 97 3.08 -3.41 13.02
CA VAL A 97 2.80 -1.99 13.27
C VAL A 97 2.69 -1.28 11.92
N VAL A 98 1.64 -0.48 11.72
CA VAL A 98 1.39 0.17 10.43
C VAL A 98 1.31 1.69 10.61
N THR A 99 2.00 2.42 9.75
CA THR A 99 1.79 3.85 9.53
C THR A 99 1.18 4.05 8.15
N LEU A 100 -0.09 4.41 8.08
CA LEU A 100 -0.72 4.85 6.84
C LEU A 100 -0.40 6.33 6.62
N VAL A 101 0.15 6.64 5.46
CA VAL A 101 0.49 8.02 5.10
C VAL A 101 -0.76 8.70 4.53
N ALA A 102 -1.38 9.57 5.31
CA ALA A 102 -2.68 10.19 5.02
C ALA A 102 -2.76 10.96 3.70
N ASP A 103 -1.65 11.55 3.28
CA ASP A 103 -1.47 12.27 2.01
C ASP A 103 -0.64 11.45 0.99
N GLY A 104 -0.36 10.19 1.30
CA GLY A 104 0.41 9.26 0.47
C GLY A 104 -0.44 8.17 -0.19
N HIS A 105 -1.74 8.15 0.03
CA HIS A 105 -2.64 7.26 -0.68
C HIS A 105 -3.78 8.02 -1.36
N GLY A 106 -4.44 7.40 -2.32
CA GLY A 106 -5.48 8.07 -3.09
C GLY A 106 -6.36 7.09 -3.85
N THR A 107 -7.33 7.66 -4.57
CA THR A 107 -8.28 6.91 -5.38
C THR A 107 -8.81 7.75 -6.54
N CYS A 108 -9.80 7.25 -7.25
CA CYS A 108 -10.61 7.98 -8.24
C CYS A 108 -12.02 8.20 -7.67
N ASP A 109 -12.77 9.11 -8.29
CA ASP A 109 -14.18 9.26 -8.00
C ASP A 109 -14.91 7.93 -8.23
N GLU A 110 -15.88 7.62 -7.37
CA GLU A 110 -16.63 6.37 -7.44
C GLU A 110 -18.09 6.58 -7.02
N GLY A 111 -19.01 6.28 -7.92
CA GLY A 111 -20.42 6.51 -7.71
C GLY A 111 -20.71 7.98 -7.43
N VAL A 112 -21.27 8.25 -6.26
CA VAL A 112 -21.63 9.60 -5.81
C VAL A 112 -20.51 10.29 -5.00
N LEU A 113 -19.40 9.60 -4.76
CA LEU A 113 -18.31 10.07 -3.92
C LEU A 113 -17.11 10.53 -4.75
N ARG A 114 -16.55 11.65 -4.37
CA ARG A 114 -15.31 12.16 -4.94
C ARG A 114 -14.10 11.51 -4.27
N HIS A 115 -13.00 11.42 -5.00
CA HIS A 115 -11.73 10.82 -4.55
C HIS A 115 -11.22 11.40 -3.22
N ASP A 116 -11.36 12.72 -3.03
CA ASP A 116 -10.95 13.40 -1.79
C ASP A 116 -11.83 13.00 -0.59
N GLN A 117 -13.14 12.85 -0.79
CA GLN A 117 -14.07 12.37 0.23
C GLN A 117 -13.77 10.93 0.64
N ILE A 118 -13.51 10.06 -0.34
CA ILE A 118 -13.16 8.66 -0.08
C ILE A 118 -11.83 8.57 0.70
N THR A 119 -10.81 9.31 0.27
CA THR A 119 -9.51 9.30 0.94
C THR A 119 -9.62 9.84 2.38
N ALA A 120 -10.32 10.95 2.58
CA ALA A 120 -10.56 11.50 3.92
C ALA A 120 -11.34 10.53 4.81
N HIS A 121 -12.38 9.88 4.28
CA HIS A 121 -13.14 8.86 4.99
C HIS A 121 -12.26 7.70 5.44
N GLN A 122 -11.41 7.17 4.56
CA GLN A 122 -10.50 6.07 4.88
C GLN A 122 -9.50 6.44 5.96
N ASN A 123 -8.97 7.66 5.94
CA ASN A 123 -8.09 8.16 7.00
C ASN A 123 -8.77 8.15 8.37
N ILE A 124 -10.02 8.64 8.43
CA ILE A 124 -10.81 8.66 9.67
C ILE A 124 -11.15 7.23 10.12
N LEU A 125 -11.64 6.40 9.19
CA LEU A 125 -12.09 5.05 9.49
C LEU A 125 -10.95 4.18 10.04
N LEU A 126 -9.84 4.11 9.33
CA LEU A 126 -8.70 3.30 9.73
C LEU A 126 -8.07 3.81 11.04
N GLY A 127 -7.94 5.14 11.20
CA GLY A 127 -7.44 5.72 12.43
C GLY A 127 -8.29 5.42 13.67
N LYS A 128 -9.61 5.23 13.51
CA LYS A 128 -10.53 4.91 14.63
C LYS A 128 -10.61 3.42 14.94
N ILE A 129 -10.57 2.56 13.94
CA ILE A 129 -10.74 1.10 14.14
C ILE A 129 -9.61 0.53 14.99
N TYR A 130 -8.39 1.02 14.82
CA TYR A 130 -7.21 0.49 15.47
C TYR A 130 -6.61 1.42 16.55
N ASP A 131 -7.32 2.50 16.90
CA ASP A 131 -6.87 3.51 17.87
C ASP A 131 -6.50 2.91 19.26
N ARG A 132 -7.23 1.89 19.67
CA ARG A 132 -7.00 1.27 21.00
C ARG A 132 -5.80 0.32 21.07
N GLU A 133 -5.31 -0.15 19.95
CA GLU A 133 -4.24 -1.17 19.88
C GLU A 133 -2.88 -0.58 19.51
N THR A 134 -2.80 0.71 19.22
CA THR A 134 -1.57 1.44 18.80
C THR A 134 -0.83 0.81 17.61
N GLN A 135 -1.45 -0.17 16.95
CA GLN A 135 -0.85 -0.88 15.80
C GLN A 135 -1.01 -0.13 14.48
N LEU A 136 -1.99 0.78 14.37
CA LEU A 136 -2.17 1.60 13.19
C LEU A 136 -2.16 3.09 13.55
N THR A 137 -1.32 3.84 12.85
CA THR A 137 -1.27 5.30 12.94
C THR A 137 -1.51 5.91 11.56
N VAL A 138 -2.33 6.94 11.47
CA VAL A 138 -2.52 7.72 10.24
C VAL A 138 -1.78 9.04 10.38
N LYS A 139 -0.77 9.29 9.54
CA LYS A 139 0.10 10.48 9.62
C LYS A 139 0.23 11.14 8.25
N THR A 140 0.40 12.47 8.24
CA THR A 140 0.78 13.23 7.04
C THR A 140 2.29 13.24 6.86
N THR A 141 2.75 13.57 5.66
CA THR A 141 4.19 13.78 5.35
C THR A 141 4.71 15.14 5.79
N LYS A 142 3.83 16.03 6.26
CA LYS A 142 4.16 17.40 6.70
C LYS A 142 4.21 17.48 8.22
#